data_6b39123facdb5608b8755dfe80765655
#
_entry.id   6b39123facdb5608b8755dfe80765655
#
_cell.length_a   1.000
_cell.length_b   1.000
_cell.length_c   1.000
_cell.angle_alpha   90.00
_cell.angle_beta   90.00
_cell.angle_gamma   90.00
#
_symmetry.space_group_name_H-M   'P 1'
#
loop_
_entity.id
_entity.type
_entity.pdbx_description
1 polymer ?
#
loop_
_entity_poly.entity_id
_entity_poly.type
_entity_poly.pdbx_seq_one_letter_code
_entity_poly.pdbx_strand_id
1 'polypeptide(L)'
;MAAPVPERPGLGGRTLNKRGLGPSNPSPHAASPDSRYDLLVRPDAPLMQRLFRLASLLLFACTVLFALLPSVSAAERTHEKKRARKACPVQSPQKFLIRSSFVKHGALNAVAHDRALRYRAEQYGSVEGFGLERYNKEKAYSNAQSVRFMDLPLQIHKKVAPALRCVERYIKRTCTGPKERYTPRALGGFRTTNTYRGGEISNHLFGIAIDIDPDRNPCCGCVSPWPDHPACRSSSSTIFERTALPRCWIDAFERYGFYWLGRDPDLRDTMHFEFLGDPQLIAQ
;
A
#
# COMPACT_ATOMS: atom_id res chain seq x y z
N MET A 1 48.33 -3.56 -1.15
CA MET A 1 48.82 -2.30 -0.53
C MET A 1 47.65 -1.35 -0.50
N ALA A 2 47.08 -1.12 0.67
CA ALA A 2 45.92 -0.26 0.87
C ALA A 2 46.39 1.10 1.38
N ALA A 3 45.91 2.18 0.76
CA ALA A 3 46.20 3.54 1.17
C ALA A 3 45.27 3.96 2.33
N PRO A 4 45.73 4.80 3.26
CA PRO A 4 44.98 5.19 4.45
C PRO A 4 43.93 6.27 4.18
N VAL A 5 42.82 6.20 4.94
CA VAL A 5 41.69 7.14 4.96
C VAL A 5 42.07 8.34 5.86
N PRO A 6 41.82 9.60 5.48
CA PRO A 6 42.03 10.76 6.35
C PRO A 6 40.89 10.95 7.35
N GLU A 7 41.27 11.22 8.62
CA GLU A 7 40.41 11.62 9.73
C GLU A 7 39.83 13.04 9.52
N ARG A 8 38.58 13.25 9.95
CA ARG A 8 37.95 14.58 10.01
C ARG A 8 38.07 15.18 11.41
N PRO A 9 38.30 16.48 11.53
CA PRO A 9 38.38 17.16 12.82
C PRO A 9 36.99 17.40 13.42
N GLY A 10 36.93 17.30 14.76
CA GLY A 10 35.77 17.54 15.57
C GLY A 10 35.33 19.01 15.60
N LEU A 11 34.05 19.24 15.67
CA LEU A 11 33.46 20.55 15.91
C LEU A 11 32.72 20.55 17.23
N GLY A 12 33.09 21.54 18.02
CA GLY A 12 32.77 21.86 19.36
C GLY A 12 31.29 22.09 19.66
N GLY A 13 30.97 21.85 20.93
CA GLY A 13 29.68 22.08 21.55
C GLY A 13 29.26 23.55 21.62
N ARG A 14 27.98 23.76 21.52
CA ARG A 14 27.32 24.96 22.01
C ARG A 14 26.16 24.57 22.89
N THR A 15 26.32 24.92 24.16
CA THR A 15 25.26 25.02 25.17
C THR A 15 24.31 26.13 24.84
N LEU A 16 22.99 25.88 24.94
CA LEU A 16 21.93 26.90 24.89
C LEU A 16 20.96 26.74 26.04
N ASN A 17 21.09 27.67 26.84
CA ASN A 17 20.30 28.51 27.74
C ASN A 17 18.78 28.28 27.82
N LYS A 18 18.35 28.00 29.10
CA LYS A 18 16.96 28.01 29.58
C LYS A 18 16.52 29.46 29.89
N ARG A 19 15.30 29.81 29.43
CA ARG A 19 14.37 30.78 30.04
C ARG A 19 13.00 30.30 29.59
N GLY A 20 12.00 30.08 30.39
CA GLY A 20 11.56 30.66 31.64
C GLY A 20 10.28 31.45 31.42
N LEU A 21 9.28 31.19 32.25
CA LEU A 21 8.04 31.96 32.50
C LEU A 21 6.89 31.70 31.51
N GLY A 22 5.66 31.43 31.87
CA GLY A 22 4.89 31.46 33.11
C GLY A 22 3.40 31.55 32.73
N PRO A 23 2.46 31.18 33.58
CA PRO A 23 1.08 30.96 33.18
C PRO A 23 0.19 32.19 33.42
N SER A 24 -0.88 32.28 32.64
CA SER A 24 -2.02 33.14 33.02
C SER A 24 -3.36 32.57 32.57
N ASN A 25 -4.09 32.05 33.51
CA ASN A 25 -5.56 32.10 33.53
C ASN A 25 -6.00 33.50 33.90
N PRO A 26 -7.21 33.99 33.51
CA PRO A 26 -8.37 33.80 34.38
C PRO A 26 -9.72 33.59 33.66
N SER A 27 -10.58 32.81 34.30
CA SER A 27 -12.04 32.94 34.29
C SER A 27 -12.47 34.22 35.07
N PRO A 28 -13.75 34.51 35.30
CA PRO A 28 -15.04 34.22 34.68
C PRO A 28 -15.91 35.47 34.49
N HIS A 29 -17.03 35.40 33.82
CA HIS A 29 -18.20 36.22 34.19
C HIS A 29 -19.51 35.55 33.81
N ALA A 30 -20.30 35.35 34.83
CA ALA A 30 -21.71 35.04 34.85
C ALA A 30 -22.54 36.27 34.44
N ALA A 31 -23.67 36.03 33.83
CA ALA A 31 -24.92 36.78 33.98
C ALA A 31 -26.11 36.01 33.39
N SER A 32 -27.01 35.59 34.24
CA SER A 32 -28.46 35.48 34.05
C SER A 32 -29.04 36.76 34.65
N PRO A 33 -30.30 37.18 34.45
CA PRO A 33 -31.52 36.44 34.22
C PRO A 33 -32.63 37.17 33.40
N ASP A 34 -33.81 36.57 33.46
CA ASP A 34 -35.16 37.16 33.27
C ASP A 34 -35.69 37.24 31.84
N SER A 35 -36.85 36.83 31.50
CA SER A 35 -38.15 36.87 32.16
C SER A 35 -39.23 36.52 31.12
N ARG A 36 -40.17 35.66 31.53
CA ARG A 36 -41.58 35.67 31.17
C ARG A 36 -42.01 35.78 29.70
N TYR A 37 -42.64 34.75 29.20
CA TYR A 37 -44.00 34.82 28.64
C TYR A 37 -44.66 33.44 28.72
N ASP A 38 -45.49 33.25 29.76
CA ASP A 38 -46.53 32.27 29.78
C ASP A 38 -47.60 32.62 28.75
N LEU A 39 -47.72 31.80 27.72
CA LEU A 39 -48.93 31.72 26.88
C LEU A 39 -49.35 30.28 26.86
N LEU A 40 -50.21 29.91 27.81
CA LEU A 40 -50.95 28.68 27.86
C LEU A 40 -51.96 28.67 26.68
N VAL A 41 -51.54 28.11 25.53
CA VAL A 41 -52.45 27.68 24.50
C VAL A 41 -52.89 26.24 24.86
N ARG A 42 -54.11 26.04 25.32
CA ARG A 42 -54.71 24.72 25.48
C ARG A 42 -54.93 24.13 24.08
N PRO A 43 -54.32 23.02 23.74
CA PRO A 43 -54.63 22.37 22.45
C PRO A 43 -56.00 21.70 22.54
N ASP A 44 -56.85 21.98 21.55
CA ASP A 44 -58.18 21.39 21.40
C ASP A 44 -58.08 19.87 21.35
N ALA A 45 -58.81 19.20 22.25
CA ALA A 45 -58.83 17.74 22.42
C ALA A 45 -59.12 16.91 21.16
N PRO A 46 -59.96 17.37 20.21
CA PRO A 46 -60.24 16.59 18.99
C PRO A 46 -59.08 16.53 17.99
N LEU A 47 -58.21 17.53 18.00
CA LEU A 47 -57.04 17.55 17.08
C LEU A 47 -55.96 16.57 17.54
N MET A 48 -55.72 16.44 18.80
CA MET A 48 -54.76 15.49 19.37
C MET A 48 -55.16 14.03 19.08
N GLN A 49 -56.43 13.66 19.18
CA GLN A 49 -56.90 12.30 18.88
C GLN A 49 -56.75 11.94 17.40
N ARG A 50 -56.90 12.90 16.49
CA ARG A 50 -56.66 12.68 15.05
C ARG A 50 -55.19 12.51 14.73
N LEU A 51 -54.29 13.27 15.37
CA LEU A 51 -52.84 13.14 15.22
C LEU A 51 -52.33 11.81 15.75
N PHE A 52 -52.83 11.32 16.90
CA PHE A 52 -52.48 10.01 17.44
C PHE A 52 -52.91 8.84 16.52
N ARG A 53 -54.08 8.92 15.91
CA ARG A 53 -54.55 7.89 14.96
C ARG A 53 -53.72 7.87 13.68
N LEU A 54 -53.33 9.04 13.16
CA LEU A 54 -52.43 9.13 11.98
C LEU A 54 -51.02 8.64 12.27
N ALA A 55 -50.47 8.97 13.45
CA ALA A 55 -49.17 8.47 13.87
C ALA A 55 -49.15 6.94 14.04
N SER A 56 -50.24 6.34 14.61
CA SER A 56 -50.34 4.89 14.77
C SER A 56 -50.47 4.16 13.42
N LEU A 57 -51.19 4.74 12.47
CA LEU A 57 -51.29 4.16 11.10
C LEU A 57 -49.97 4.24 10.34
N LEU A 58 -49.22 5.33 10.47
CA LEU A 58 -47.90 5.47 9.87
C LEU A 58 -46.86 4.50 10.50
N LEU A 59 -46.90 4.30 11.81
CA LEU A 59 -46.04 3.31 12.49
C LEU A 59 -46.38 1.88 12.03
N PHE A 60 -47.66 1.55 11.88
CA PHE A 60 -48.06 0.21 11.39
C PHE A 60 -47.67 -0.01 9.94
N ALA A 61 -47.80 1.01 9.06
CA ALA A 61 -47.34 0.95 7.68
C ALA A 61 -45.83 0.78 7.56
N CYS A 62 -45.02 1.46 8.39
CA CYS A 62 -43.59 1.29 8.44
C CYS A 62 -43.15 -0.11 8.90
N THR A 63 -43.81 -0.69 9.90
CA THR A 63 -43.51 -2.04 10.38
C THR A 63 -43.82 -3.12 9.36
N VAL A 64 -44.94 -2.98 8.62
CA VAL A 64 -45.30 -3.90 7.53
C VAL A 64 -44.31 -3.76 6.36
N LEU A 65 -43.89 -2.54 6.01
CA LEU A 65 -42.94 -2.30 4.93
C LEU A 65 -41.56 -2.88 5.27
N PHE A 66 -41.14 -2.80 6.56
CA PHE A 66 -39.87 -3.42 7.02
C PHE A 66 -39.90 -4.95 7.02
N ALA A 67 -41.08 -5.56 7.25
CA ALA A 67 -41.28 -7.01 7.21
C ALA A 67 -41.31 -7.57 5.77
N LEU A 68 -41.53 -6.73 4.76
CA LEU A 68 -41.54 -7.10 3.33
C LEU A 68 -40.17 -6.92 2.65
N LEU A 69 -39.17 -6.39 3.33
CA LEU A 69 -37.82 -6.36 2.78
C LEU A 69 -37.30 -7.80 2.69
N PRO A 70 -36.91 -8.27 1.49
CA PRO A 70 -36.38 -9.61 1.35
C PRO A 70 -35.15 -9.76 2.24
N SER A 71 -35.25 -10.59 3.27
CA SER A 71 -34.10 -10.99 4.08
C SER A 71 -33.17 -11.76 3.16
N VAL A 72 -32.04 -11.15 2.76
CA VAL A 72 -30.99 -11.83 2.00
C VAL A 72 -30.59 -13.08 2.79
N SER A 73 -30.89 -14.24 2.23
CA SER A 73 -30.67 -15.54 2.87
C SER A 73 -29.20 -15.69 3.28
N ALA A 74 -28.96 -16.36 4.41
CA ALA A 74 -27.60 -16.66 4.85
C ALA A 74 -26.82 -17.42 3.76
N ALA A 75 -27.51 -18.22 2.95
CA ALA A 75 -26.95 -18.93 1.80
C ALA A 75 -26.48 -17.96 0.69
N GLU A 76 -27.23 -16.90 0.37
CA GLU A 76 -26.81 -15.88 -0.60
C GLU A 76 -25.61 -15.10 -0.10
N ARG A 77 -25.58 -14.71 1.17
CA ARG A 77 -24.41 -14.05 1.78
C ARG A 77 -23.16 -14.94 1.79
N THR A 78 -23.32 -16.24 1.97
CA THR A 78 -22.20 -17.19 1.91
C THR A 78 -21.73 -17.44 0.48
N HIS A 79 -22.65 -17.47 -0.49
CA HIS A 79 -22.31 -17.55 -1.91
C HIS A 79 -21.65 -16.28 -2.44
N GLU A 80 -22.11 -15.11 -2.03
CA GLU A 80 -21.52 -13.82 -2.38
C GLU A 80 -20.10 -13.68 -1.76
N LYS A 81 -19.92 -14.05 -0.49
CA LYS A 81 -18.58 -14.16 0.14
C LYS A 81 -17.68 -15.16 -0.57
N LYS A 82 -18.19 -16.31 -1.00
CA LYS A 82 -17.42 -17.32 -1.75
C LYS A 82 -17.04 -16.83 -3.15
N ARG A 83 -17.90 -16.05 -3.80
CA ARG A 83 -17.65 -15.45 -5.12
C ARG A 83 -16.65 -14.30 -5.02
N ALA A 84 -16.76 -13.46 -3.98
CA ALA A 84 -15.80 -12.39 -3.68
C ALA A 84 -14.39 -12.96 -3.38
N ARG A 85 -14.30 -14.08 -2.63
CA ARG A 85 -13.04 -14.78 -2.34
C ARG A 85 -12.31 -15.33 -3.58
N LYS A 86 -13.02 -15.53 -4.71
CA LYS A 86 -12.43 -15.96 -5.98
C LYS A 86 -12.14 -14.81 -6.95
N ALA A 87 -12.56 -13.61 -6.62
CA ALA A 87 -12.34 -12.45 -7.47
C ALA A 87 -10.89 -11.96 -7.34
N CYS A 88 -10.36 -11.46 -8.45
CA CYS A 88 -9.10 -10.74 -8.48
C CYS A 88 -9.43 -9.24 -8.39
N PRO A 89 -9.40 -8.63 -7.21
CA PRO A 89 -9.75 -7.22 -7.07
C PRO A 89 -8.69 -6.38 -7.80
N VAL A 90 -9.19 -5.51 -8.66
CA VAL A 90 -8.35 -4.49 -9.32
C VAL A 90 -8.05 -3.42 -8.27
N GLN A 91 -6.79 -3.06 -8.12
CA GLN A 91 -6.37 -2.02 -7.20
C GLN A 91 -5.10 -1.32 -7.69
N SER A 92 -4.98 -0.05 -7.36
CA SER A 92 -3.79 0.73 -7.67
C SER A 92 -2.78 0.70 -6.51
N PRO A 93 -1.49 0.92 -6.76
CA PRO A 93 -0.50 1.17 -5.73
C PRO A 93 -0.90 2.34 -4.83
N GLN A 94 -0.67 2.21 -3.52
CA GLN A 94 -0.87 3.30 -2.55
C GLN A 94 0.25 4.34 -2.73
N LYS A 95 -0.12 5.56 -3.08
CA LYS A 95 0.83 6.62 -3.48
C LYS A 95 1.96 6.86 -2.48
N PHE A 96 1.67 6.81 -1.16
CA PHE A 96 2.67 7.06 -0.13
C PHE A 96 3.72 5.93 0.02
N LEU A 97 3.47 4.76 -0.58
CA LEU A 97 4.40 3.63 -0.62
C LEU A 97 5.33 3.67 -1.83
N ILE A 98 4.98 4.42 -2.87
CA ILE A 98 5.81 4.56 -4.08
C ILE A 98 7.09 5.30 -3.72
N ARG A 99 8.24 4.77 -4.12
CA ARG A 99 9.57 5.28 -3.78
C ARG A 99 9.72 6.78 -4.04
N SER A 100 9.25 7.29 -5.16
CA SER A 100 9.31 8.72 -5.51
C SER A 100 8.50 9.63 -4.58
N SER A 101 7.67 9.09 -3.67
CA SER A 101 6.99 9.87 -2.64
C SER A 101 7.89 10.23 -1.45
N PHE A 102 8.98 9.48 -1.23
CA PHE A 102 9.92 9.71 -0.13
C PHE A 102 11.39 9.79 -0.57
N VAL A 103 11.73 9.50 -1.84
CA VAL A 103 13.06 9.75 -2.42
C VAL A 103 12.89 10.67 -3.61
N LYS A 104 13.67 11.76 -3.64
CA LYS A 104 13.71 12.70 -4.76
C LYS A 104 15.18 13.05 -5.07
N HIS A 105 15.59 12.78 -6.31
CA HIS A 105 16.97 13.03 -6.75
C HIS A 105 18.03 12.43 -5.79
N GLY A 106 17.76 11.22 -5.33
CA GLY A 106 18.64 10.51 -4.39
C GLY A 106 18.54 10.99 -2.92
N ALA A 107 17.77 12.05 -2.62
CA ALA A 107 17.57 12.53 -1.26
C ALA A 107 16.36 11.86 -0.60
N LEU A 108 16.58 11.28 0.59
CA LEU A 108 15.55 10.59 1.37
C LEU A 108 14.81 11.57 2.29
N ASN A 109 13.48 11.63 2.16
CA ASN A 109 12.62 12.25 3.16
C ASN A 109 12.36 11.25 4.30
N ALA A 110 13.05 11.44 5.43
CA ALA A 110 13.01 10.50 6.55
C ALA A 110 11.60 10.29 7.12
N VAL A 111 10.76 11.34 7.22
CA VAL A 111 9.41 11.25 7.78
C VAL A 111 8.49 10.44 6.88
N ALA A 112 8.50 10.74 5.58
CA ALA A 112 7.70 10.02 4.61
C ALA A 112 8.15 8.56 4.47
N HIS A 113 9.45 8.32 4.54
CA HIS A 113 10.03 6.97 4.51
C HIS A 113 9.67 6.17 5.76
N ASP A 114 9.79 6.74 6.98
CA ASP A 114 9.39 6.05 8.22
C ASP A 114 7.89 5.68 8.18
N ARG A 115 7.02 6.55 7.67
CA ARG A 115 5.61 6.23 7.46
C ARG A 115 5.41 5.01 6.55
N ALA A 116 6.15 4.95 5.45
CA ALA A 116 6.08 3.82 4.52
C ALA A 116 6.63 2.53 5.14
N LEU A 117 7.74 2.62 5.90
CA LEU A 117 8.32 1.48 6.62
C LEU A 117 7.41 0.96 7.72
N ARG A 118 6.81 1.87 8.50
CA ARG A 118 5.83 1.51 9.52
C ARG A 118 4.68 0.71 8.92
N TYR A 119 4.06 1.20 7.86
CA TYR A 119 2.98 0.49 7.17
C TYR A 119 3.43 -0.91 6.71
N ARG A 120 4.61 -1.00 6.06
CA ARG A 120 5.15 -2.28 5.59
C ARG A 120 5.37 -3.25 6.75
N ALA A 121 5.96 -2.80 7.86
CA ALA A 121 6.17 -3.63 9.03
C ALA A 121 4.85 -4.08 9.65
N GLU A 122 3.88 -3.18 9.83
CA GLU A 122 2.55 -3.51 10.36
C GLU A 122 1.82 -4.54 9.49
N GLN A 123 1.93 -4.44 8.16
CA GLN A 123 1.23 -5.34 7.25
C GLN A 123 1.96 -6.66 7.00
N TYR A 124 3.29 -6.63 6.91
CA TYR A 124 4.07 -7.76 6.41
C TYR A 124 5.07 -8.34 7.43
N GLY A 125 5.27 -7.69 8.55
CA GLY A 125 6.23 -8.09 9.57
C GLY A 125 7.50 -7.25 9.59
N SER A 126 8.27 -7.38 10.67
CA SER A 126 9.53 -6.66 10.84
C SER A 126 10.66 -7.26 10.00
N VAL A 127 11.65 -6.42 9.70
CA VAL A 127 12.93 -6.82 9.10
C VAL A 127 14.01 -6.55 10.14
N GLU A 128 14.82 -7.56 10.42
CA GLU A 128 15.86 -7.52 11.43
C GLU A 128 16.97 -6.48 11.10
N GLY A 129 17.48 -5.80 12.11
CA GLY A 129 18.55 -4.80 11.96
C GLY A 129 18.08 -3.39 11.59
N PHE A 130 16.75 -3.17 11.42
CA PHE A 130 16.20 -1.87 11.03
C PHE A 130 15.28 -1.25 12.08
N GLY A 131 15.18 -1.84 13.28
CA GLY A 131 14.36 -1.34 14.39
C GLY A 131 12.86 -1.40 14.12
N LEU A 132 12.41 -2.23 13.17
CA LEU A 132 11.01 -2.36 12.78
C LEU A 132 10.21 -3.24 13.73
N GLU A 133 10.86 -3.92 14.66
CA GLU A 133 10.25 -4.75 15.72
C GLU A 133 9.35 -3.92 16.64
N ARG A 134 9.56 -2.59 16.70
CA ARG A 134 8.68 -1.65 17.42
C ARG A 134 7.27 -1.58 16.80
N TYR A 135 7.13 -1.87 15.52
CA TYR A 135 5.84 -1.84 14.80
C TYR A 135 5.20 -3.23 14.68
N ASN A 136 6.01 -4.28 14.56
CA ASN A 136 5.53 -5.66 14.47
C ASN A 136 6.59 -6.61 15.02
N LYS A 137 6.20 -7.47 15.98
CA LYS A 137 7.09 -8.48 16.58
C LYS A 137 7.32 -9.69 15.66
N GLU A 138 6.37 -9.96 14.76
CA GLU A 138 6.49 -11.06 13.81
C GLU A 138 7.48 -10.65 12.68
N LYS A 139 8.42 -11.53 12.37
CA LYS A 139 9.37 -11.30 11.29
C LYS A 139 8.70 -11.50 9.92
N ALA A 140 9.00 -10.63 8.96
CA ALA A 140 8.45 -10.74 7.60
C ALA A 140 8.78 -12.11 6.96
N TYR A 141 9.99 -12.62 7.16
CA TYR A 141 10.42 -13.91 6.62
C TYR A 141 9.62 -15.09 7.17
N SER A 142 9.07 -15.02 8.38
CA SER A 142 8.20 -16.07 8.94
C SER A 142 6.89 -16.23 8.14
N ASN A 143 6.56 -15.27 7.31
CA ASN A 143 5.40 -15.28 6.42
C ASN A 143 5.75 -15.60 4.96
N ALA A 144 6.96 -16.10 4.71
CA ALA A 144 7.38 -16.52 3.39
C ALA A 144 6.58 -17.76 2.94
N GLN A 145 6.14 -17.73 1.69
CA GLN A 145 5.45 -18.84 1.03
C GLN A 145 6.13 -19.14 -0.29
N SER A 146 6.44 -20.42 -0.52
CA SER A 146 6.88 -20.91 -1.83
C SER A 146 5.66 -21.02 -2.75
N VAL A 147 5.76 -20.38 -3.91
CA VAL A 147 4.75 -20.41 -4.96
C VAL A 147 5.40 -20.68 -6.30
N ARG A 148 4.61 -20.94 -7.33
CA ARG A 148 5.07 -20.90 -8.71
C ARG A 148 4.42 -19.71 -9.42
N PHE A 149 5.20 -19.03 -10.26
CA PHE A 149 4.74 -17.99 -11.14
C PHE A 149 5.32 -18.27 -12.55
N MET A 150 4.46 -18.41 -13.53
CA MET A 150 4.83 -18.82 -14.90
C MET A 150 5.76 -20.05 -14.91
N ASP A 151 5.39 -21.01 -14.09
CA ASP A 151 6.07 -22.30 -13.91
C ASP A 151 7.46 -22.25 -13.24
N LEU A 152 7.93 -21.09 -12.80
CA LEU A 152 9.16 -20.93 -12.03
C LEU A 152 8.89 -20.85 -10.53
N PRO A 153 9.79 -21.42 -9.69
CA PRO A 153 9.66 -21.32 -8.24
C PRO A 153 9.96 -19.88 -7.76
N LEU A 154 9.23 -19.43 -6.74
CA LEU A 154 9.40 -18.11 -6.15
C LEU A 154 9.03 -18.16 -4.66
N GLN A 155 9.80 -17.49 -3.82
CA GLN A 155 9.40 -17.21 -2.44
C GLN A 155 8.86 -15.77 -2.35
N ILE A 156 7.65 -15.62 -1.81
CA ILE A 156 6.98 -14.34 -1.63
C ILE A 156 6.18 -14.35 -0.33
N HIS A 157 5.84 -13.18 0.20
CA HIS A 157 5.00 -13.08 1.38
C HIS A 157 3.59 -13.66 1.12
N LYS A 158 3.07 -14.48 2.06
CA LYS A 158 1.77 -15.18 1.91
C LYS A 158 0.60 -14.25 1.57
N LYS A 159 0.59 -13.01 2.08
CA LYS A 159 -0.45 -12.01 1.78
C LYS A 159 -0.41 -11.51 0.33
N VAL A 160 0.72 -11.60 -0.36
CA VAL A 160 0.88 -11.11 -1.75
C VAL A 160 0.66 -12.22 -2.78
N ALA A 161 0.87 -13.47 -2.38
CA ALA A 161 0.72 -14.63 -3.25
C ALA A 161 -0.63 -14.69 -4.02
N PRO A 162 -1.79 -14.33 -3.44
CA PRO A 162 -3.05 -14.30 -4.19
C PRO A 162 -3.08 -13.24 -5.29
N ALA A 163 -2.52 -12.03 -5.07
CA ALA A 163 -2.42 -10.99 -6.10
C ALA A 163 -1.56 -11.46 -7.27
N LEU A 164 -0.43 -12.11 -6.97
CA LEU A 164 0.44 -12.68 -7.99
C LEU A 164 -0.27 -13.75 -8.84
N ARG A 165 -1.09 -14.60 -8.23
CA ARG A 165 -1.93 -15.55 -8.97
C ARG A 165 -2.95 -14.86 -9.88
N CYS A 166 -3.43 -13.67 -9.49
CA CYS A 166 -4.31 -12.87 -10.34
C CYS A 166 -3.58 -12.30 -11.54
N VAL A 167 -2.36 -11.81 -11.35
CA VAL A 167 -1.46 -11.37 -12.43
C VAL A 167 -1.23 -12.50 -13.43
N GLU A 168 -0.82 -13.68 -12.94
CA GLU A 168 -0.56 -14.84 -13.80
C GLU A 168 -1.78 -15.25 -14.63
N ARG A 169 -2.95 -15.32 -13.98
CA ARG A 169 -4.20 -15.64 -14.69
C ARG A 169 -4.56 -14.59 -15.75
N TYR A 170 -4.30 -13.33 -15.49
CA TYR A 170 -4.55 -12.26 -16.44
C TYR A 170 -3.59 -12.38 -17.63
N ILE A 171 -2.30 -12.55 -17.39
CA ILE A 171 -1.28 -12.73 -18.43
C ILE A 171 -1.66 -13.91 -19.33
N LYS A 172 -1.91 -15.08 -18.76
CA LYS A 172 -2.25 -16.32 -19.51
C LYS A 172 -3.50 -16.17 -20.36
N ARG A 173 -4.44 -15.29 -19.99
CA ARG A 173 -5.70 -15.11 -20.73
C ARG A 173 -5.68 -13.94 -21.70
N THR A 174 -4.92 -12.90 -21.41
CA THR A 174 -5.02 -11.61 -22.11
C THR A 174 -3.78 -11.29 -22.93
N CYS A 175 -2.58 -11.66 -22.44
CA CYS A 175 -1.32 -11.35 -23.11
C CYS A 175 -0.93 -12.48 -24.08
N THR A 176 -1.77 -12.72 -25.10
CA THR A 176 -1.63 -13.88 -26.01
C THR A 176 -1.11 -13.52 -27.41
N GLY A 177 -1.06 -12.23 -27.72
CA GLY A 177 -0.55 -11.74 -29.02
C GLY A 177 0.92 -12.08 -29.25
N PRO A 178 1.40 -12.15 -30.53
CA PRO A 178 2.79 -12.50 -30.83
C PRO A 178 3.83 -11.60 -30.15
N LYS A 179 3.52 -10.30 -29.96
CA LYS A 179 4.39 -9.31 -29.29
C LYS A 179 4.26 -9.33 -27.76
N GLU A 180 3.29 -10.08 -27.22
CA GLU A 180 2.99 -10.15 -25.80
C GLU A 180 3.49 -11.46 -25.16
N ARG A 181 3.95 -12.39 -25.97
CA ARG A 181 4.51 -13.66 -25.51
C ARG A 181 5.87 -13.41 -24.86
N TYR A 182 5.98 -13.84 -23.62
CA TYR A 182 7.20 -13.78 -22.86
C TYR A 182 7.31 -15.04 -21.99
N THR A 183 8.49 -15.64 -21.97
CA THR A 183 8.80 -16.78 -21.11
C THR A 183 9.90 -16.36 -20.17
N PRO A 184 9.60 -16.18 -18.87
CA PRO A 184 10.63 -15.86 -17.88
C PRO A 184 11.57 -17.06 -17.69
N ARG A 185 12.83 -16.76 -17.34
CA ARG A 185 13.88 -17.76 -17.10
C ARG A 185 14.34 -17.73 -15.65
N ALA A 186 14.22 -16.57 -14.97
CA ALA A 186 14.64 -16.37 -13.60
C ALA A 186 13.67 -15.46 -12.87
N LEU A 187 13.43 -15.76 -11.60
CA LEU A 187 12.63 -14.94 -10.69
C LEU A 187 13.41 -14.68 -9.39
N GLY A 188 13.36 -13.45 -8.89
CA GLY A 188 13.83 -13.07 -7.57
C GLY A 188 12.65 -12.67 -6.67
N GLY A 189 12.59 -13.20 -5.46
CA GLY A 189 11.56 -12.88 -4.48
C GLY A 189 12.16 -12.44 -3.14
N PHE A 190 11.81 -13.12 -2.05
CA PHE A 190 12.38 -12.85 -0.73
C PHE A 190 13.90 -12.85 -0.75
N ARG A 191 14.48 -11.85 -0.07
CA ARG A 191 15.93 -11.77 0.22
C ARG A 191 16.11 -11.52 1.73
N THR A 192 17.27 -11.91 2.25
CA THR A 192 17.67 -11.64 3.64
C THR A 192 18.67 -10.48 3.74
N THR A 193 19.22 -10.06 2.60
CA THR A 193 20.22 -8.97 2.54
C THR A 193 19.63 -7.74 1.87
N ASN A 194 19.79 -6.58 2.50
CA ASN A 194 19.43 -5.30 1.90
C ASN A 194 20.45 -4.89 0.83
N THR A 195 19.96 -4.64 -0.36
CA THR A 195 20.78 -4.20 -1.49
C THR A 195 20.70 -2.70 -1.75
N TYR A 196 19.76 -2.00 -1.11
CA TYR A 196 19.64 -0.56 -1.24
C TYR A 196 20.66 0.18 -0.37
N ARG A 197 21.04 1.39 -0.80
CA ARG A 197 21.94 2.31 -0.10
C ARG A 197 21.17 3.51 0.44
N GLY A 198 21.85 4.39 1.17
CA GLY A 198 21.26 5.65 1.62
C GLY A 198 20.15 5.51 2.66
N GLY A 199 20.06 4.38 3.36
CA GLY A 199 19.05 4.14 4.40
C GLY A 199 17.73 3.58 3.89
N GLU A 200 17.56 3.38 2.59
CA GLU A 200 16.40 2.71 2.04
C GLU A 200 16.39 1.21 2.36
N ILE A 201 15.20 0.64 2.54
CA ILE A 201 15.00 -0.80 2.79
C ILE A 201 14.28 -1.41 1.60
N SER A 202 14.90 -2.42 1.01
CA SER A 202 14.35 -3.14 -0.15
C SER A 202 13.06 -3.88 0.20
N ASN A 203 12.06 -3.78 -0.68
CA ASN A 203 10.80 -4.49 -0.56
C ASN A 203 10.93 -6.02 -0.69
N HIS A 204 12.04 -6.52 -1.19
CA HIS A 204 12.38 -7.95 -1.13
C HIS A 204 12.55 -8.47 0.29
N LEU A 205 12.98 -7.63 1.24
CA LEU A 205 13.11 -8.03 2.66
C LEU A 205 11.75 -8.26 3.34
N PHE A 206 10.70 -7.63 2.82
CA PHE A 206 9.32 -7.87 3.24
C PHE A 206 8.65 -9.00 2.42
N GLY A 207 9.30 -9.49 1.37
CA GLY A 207 8.75 -10.48 0.45
C GLY A 207 7.60 -9.95 -0.42
N ILE A 208 7.55 -8.64 -0.66
CA ILE A 208 6.52 -7.98 -1.46
C ILE A 208 7.03 -7.50 -2.81
N ALA A 209 8.26 -7.84 -3.17
CA ALA A 209 8.86 -7.51 -4.45
C ALA A 209 9.24 -8.77 -5.25
N ILE A 210 9.23 -8.62 -6.57
CA ILE A 210 9.56 -9.66 -7.55
C ILE A 210 10.44 -9.05 -8.62
N ASP A 211 11.59 -9.70 -8.89
CA ASP A 211 12.42 -9.44 -10.05
C ASP A 211 12.16 -10.49 -11.12
N ILE A 212 12.08 -10.10 -12.37
CA ILE A 212 11.89 -10.98 -13.53
C ILE A 212 13.05 -10.80 -14.49
N ASP A 213 13.81 -11.86 -14.74
CA ASP A 213 14.93 -11.93 -15.69
C ASP A 213 15.84 -10.69 -15.62
N PRO A 214 16.64 -10.51 -14.56
CA PRO A 214 17.52 -9.34 -14.41
C PRO A 214 18.49 -9.12 -15.58
N ASP A 215 18.90 -10.18 -16.22
CA ASP A 215 19.79 -10.16 -17.40
C ASP A 215 19.13 -9.60 -18.67
N ARG A 216 17.80 -9.55 -18.72
CA ARG A 216 17.02 -9.07 -19.87
C ARG A 216 16.26 -7.77 -19.53
N ASN A 217 16.11 -7.47 -18.27
CA ASN A 217 15.35 -6.35 -17.73
C ASN A 217 16.23 -5.58 -16.72
N PRO A 218 17.18 -4.78 -17.18
CA PRO A 218 18.18 -4.17 -16.32
C PRO A 218 17.64 -3.05 -15.43
N CYS A 219 18.36 -2.75 -14.34
CA CYS A 219 18.17 -1.55 -13.54
C CYS A 219 19.11 -0.43 -14.04
N CYS A 220 18.62 0.43 -14.93
CA CYS A 220 19.47 1.41 -15.60
C CYS A 220 19.94 2.57 -14.69
N GLY A 221 19.33 2.78 -13.54
CA GLY A 221 19.74 3.76 -12.55
C GLY A 221 20.48 3.17 -11.35
N CYS A 222 20.64 1.85 -11.30
CA CYS A 222 21.37 1.16 -10.23
C CYS A 222 22.90 1.23 -10.46
N VAL A 223 23.62 0.78 -9.43
CA VAL A 223 25.10 0.62 -9.54
C VAL A 223 25.45 -0.60 -10.39
N SER A 224 26.75 -0.72 -10.74
CA SER A 224 27.29 -1.90 -11.45
C SER A 224 26.61 -3.22 -11.03
N PRO A 225 26.33 -4.15 -11.96
CA PRO A 225 26.75 -4.14 -13.38
C PRO A 225 25.74 -3.47 -14.34
N TRP A 226 24.61 -3.01 -13.87
CA TRP A 226 23.46 -2.62 -14.67
C TRP A 226 23.66 -1.44 -15.62
N PRO A 227 24.39 -0.35 -15.26
CA PRO A 227 24.59 0.79 -16.16
C PRO A 227 25.26 0.42 -17.46
N ASP A 228 26.07 -0.65 -17.47
CA ASP A 228 26.78 -1.14 -18.65
C ASP A 228 25.93 -2.04 -19.54
N HIS A 229 24.73 -2.38 -19.11
CA HIS A 229 23.82 -3.22 -19.91
C HIS A 229 23.46 -2.52 -21.25
N PRO A 230 23.46 -3.23 -22.38
CA PRO A 230 23.19 -2.61 -23.70
C PRO A 230 21.90 -1.82 -23.75
N ALA A 231 20.82 -2.31 -23.14
CA ALA A 231 19.52 -1.63 -23.08
C ALA A 231 19.57 -0.29 -22.31
N CYS A 232 20.55 -0.09 -21.41
CA CYS A 232 20.70 1.15 -20.64
C CYS A 232 21.55 2.21 -21.37
N ARG A 233 22.35 1.83 -22.33
CA ARG A 233 23.26 2.73 -23.06
C ARG A 233 22.56 3.62 -24.08
N SER A 234 21.37 3.26 -24.54
CA SER A 234 20.61 4.08 -25.51
C SER A 234 19.99 5.29 -24.84
N SER A 235 20.40 6.49 -25.24
CA SER A 235 19.85 7.77 -24.72
C SER A 235 18.46 8.11 -25.28
N SER A 236 18.08 7.53 -26.42
CA SER A 236 16.85 7.87 -27.13
C SER A 236 15.67 6.95 -26.85
N SER A 237 15.88 5.81 -26.17
CA SER A 237 14.83 4.83 -25.93
C SER A 237 13.94 5.19 -24.76
N THR A 238 12.66 4.93 -24.89
CA THR A 238 11.71 4.97 -23.78
C THR A 238 12.05 3.89 -22.76
N ILE A 239 11.55 4.01 -21.54
CA ILE A 239 11.76 2.96 -20.52
C ILE A 239 11.22 1.60 -20.96
N PHE A 240 10.18 1.58 -21.80
CA PHE A 240 9.58 0.34 -22.34
C PHE A 240 10.46 -0.33 -23.40
N GLU A 241 11.39 0.38 -24.01
CA GLU A 241 12.36 -0.18 -24.95
C GLU A 241 13.61 -0.73 -24.27
N ARG A 242 13.75 -0.43 -22.97
CA ARG A 242 14.86 -0.92 -22.12
C ARG A 242 14.57 -2.22 -21.41
N THR A 243 13.41 -2.81 -21.64
CA THR A 243 12.97 -4.06 -21.03
C THR A 243 12.53 -5.05 -22.10
N ALA A 244 12.78 -6.32 -21.88
CA ALA A 244 12.24 -7.39 -22.69
C ALA A 244 10.78 -7.74 -22.29
N LEU A 245 10.28 -7.21 -21.15
CA LEU A 245 8.92 -7.46 -20.72
C LEU A 245 7.91 -6.78 -21.64
N PRO A 246 6.93 -7.52 -22.15
CA PRO A 246 5.84 -6.94 -22.92
C PRO A 246 5.02 -5.95 -22.09
N ARG A 247 4.52 -4.89 -22.70
CA ARG A 247 3.67 -3.90 -22.04
C ARG A 247 2.48 -4.54 -21.34
N CYS A 248 1.83 -5.52 -21.95
CA CYS A 248 0.71 -6.25 -21.38
C CYS A 248 1.06 -6.90 -20.02
N TRP A 249 2.29 -7.39 -19.84
CA TRP A 249 2.75 -7.96 -18.58
C TRP A 249 2.85 -6.89 -17.51
N ILE A 250 3.45 -5.74 -17.84
CA ILE A 250 3.57 -4.59 -16.92
C ILE A 250 2.18 -4.14 -16.48
N ASP A 251 1.27 -3.95 -17.43
CA ASP A 251 -0.12 -3.55 -17.16
C ASP A 251 -0.87 -4.59 -16.32
N ALA A 252 -0.56 -5.90 -16.48
CA ALA A 252 -1.12 -6.96 -15.66
C ALA A 252 -0.70 -6.85 -14.18
N PHE A 253 0.57 -6.57 -13.91
CA PHE A 253 1.06 -6.35 -12.56
C PHE A 253 0.44 -5.09 -11.94
N GLU A 254 0.47 -3.96 -12.67
CA GLU A 254 -0.08 -2.68 -12.20
C GLU A 254 -1.59 -2.76 -11.91
N ARG A 255 -2.32 -3.59 -12.68
CA ARG A 255 -3.76 -3.83 -12.47
C ARG A 255 -4.08 -4.43 -11.11
N TYR A 256 -3.17 -5.19 -10.51
CA TYR A 256 -3.41 -5.91 -9.25
C TYR A 256 -2.56 -5.38 -8.09
N GLY A 257 -2.24 -4.08 -8.11
CA GLY A 257 -1.63 -3.37 -6.98
C GLY A 257 -0.11 -3.43 -6.94
N PHE A 258 0.53 -4.00 -7.95
CA PHE A 258 1.98 -3.88 -8.09
C PHE A 258 2.35 -2.54 -8.72
N TYR A 259 3.51 -2.03 -8.35
CA TYR A 259 4.15 -0.88 -8.99
C TYR A 259 5.39 -1.37 -9.74
N TRP A 260 5.49 -1.03 -11.01
CA TRP A 260 6.68 -1.33 -11.80
C TRP A 260 7.75 -0.26 -11.59
N LEU A 261 8.89 -0.67 -11.03
CA LEU A 261 9.98 0.27 -10.67
C LEU A 261 10.72 0.83 -11.91
N GLY A 262 10.44 0.31 -13.09
CA GLY A 262 10.84 0.94 -14.35
C GLY A 262 10.32 2.37 -14.52
N ARG A 263 9.23 2.73 -13.83
CA ARG A 263 8.68 4.10 -13.79
C ARG A 263 9.37 5.01 -12.77
N ASP A 264 10.24 4.48 -11.90
CA ASP A 264 10.99 5.30 -10.95
C ASP A 264 12.02 6.16 -11.71
N PRO A 265 12.02 7.50 -11.52
CA PRO A 265 12.86 8.39 -12.31
C PRO A 265 14.36 8.20 -12.03
N ASP A 266 14.71 7.75 -10.82
CA ASP A 266 16.10 7.57 -10.42
C ASP A 266 16.60 6.16 -10.75
N LEU A 267 15.85 5.12 -10.36
CA LEU A 267 16.28 3.72 -10.50
C LEU A 267 16.04 3.17 -11.90
N ARG A 268 14.88 3.44 -12.50
CA ARG A 268 14.51 2.85 -13.82
C ARG A 268 14.79 1.35 -13.86
N ASP A 269 14.34 0.66 -12.79
CA ASP A 269 14.59 -0.75 -12.55
C ASP A 269 13.52 -1.59 -13.25
N THR A 270 13.84 -2.09 -14.44
CA THR A 270 12.84 -2.71 -15.31
C THR A 270 12.51 -4.16 -14.96
N MET A 271 13.33 -4.85 -14.16
CA MET A 271 13.01 -6.19 -13.66
C MET A 271 12.01 -6.19 -12.51
N HIS A 272 11.90 -5.08 -11.77
CA HIS A 272 11.40 -5.02 -10.41
C HIS A 272 9.94 -4.56 -10.32
N PHE A 273 9.11 -5.37 -9.68
CA PHE A 273 7.71 -5.10 -9.35
C PHE A 273 7.51 -5.17 -7.84
N GLU A 274 6.87 -4.17 -7.25
CA GLU A 274 6.58 -4.09 -5.82
C GLU A 274 5.08 -4.13 -5.58
N PHE A 275 4.58 -5.02 -4.72
CA PHE A 275 3.18 -4.96 -4.30
C PHE A 275 2.97 -3.82 -3.31
N LEU A 276 2.35 -2.76 -3.78
CA LEU A 276 2.04 -1.55 -3.01
C LEU A 276 0.53 -1.31 -2.86
N GLY A 277 -0.28 -2.26 -3.28
CA GLY A 277 -1.72 -2.27 -3.02
C GLY A 277 -2.05 -2.52 -1.55
N ASP A 278 -3.34 -2.57 -1.24
CA ASP A 278 -3.82 -2.96 0.09
C ASP A 278 -3.92 -4.49 0.17
N PRO A 279 -3.14 -5.16 1.05
CA PRO A 279 -3.21 -6.60 1.19
C PRO A 279 -4.54 -7.10 1.76
N GLN A 280 -5.32 -6.23 2.41
CA GLN A 280 -6.64 -6.61 2.94
C GLN A 280 -7.71 -6.72 1.84
N LEU A 281 -7.52 -6.04 0.71
CA LEU A 281 -8.40 -6.16 -0.45
C LEU A 281 -8.15 -7.44 -1.25
N ILE A 282 -7.04 -8.14 -1.00
CA ILE A 282 -6.76 -9.41 -1.66
C ILE A 282 -7.61 -10.49 -1.00
N ALA A 283 -8.49 -11.12 -1.77
CA ALA A 283 -9.25 -12.27 -1.28
C ALA A 283 -8.30 -13.42 -0.90
N GLN A 284 -8.34 -13.82 0.36
CA GLN A 284 -7.62 -14.98 0.90
C GLN A 284 -8.31 -16.30 0.51
#